data_e7afad1ea268cd305ba6cb3890a3207a
#
_entry.id   e7afad1ea268cd305ba6cb3890a3207a
#
_cell.length_a   1.000
_cell.length_b   1.000
_cell.length_c   1.000
_cell.angle_alpha   90.00
_cell.angle_beta   90.00
_cell.angle_gamma   90.00
#
_symmetry.space_group_name_H-M   'P 1'
#
loop_
_entity.id
_entity.type
_entity.pdbx_description
1 polymer ?
#
loop_
_entity_poly.entity_id
_entity_poly.type
_entity_poly.pdbx_seq_one_letter_code
_entity_poly.pdbx_strand_id
1 'polypeptide(L)'
;IIRNPTHFAVALGYDPERNKAPVVLAKGADRVALKIVEIGEANDVYIMENRPLARGLYDAAEIDMEIPGEFYQAVAGVLAFVYKLKKEK
;
A
#
# COMPACT_ATOMS: atom_id res chain seq x y z
N ILE A 1 -1.84 -1.55 3.15
CA ILE A 1 -2.76 -0.79 2.27
C ILE A 1 -2.66 0.69 2.62
N ILE A 2 -2.46 1.49 1.60
CA ILE A 2 -2.43 2.95 1.72
C ILE A 2 -3.71 3.48 1.09
N ARG A 3 -4.47 4.28 1.83
CA ARG A 3 -5.77 4.74 1.34
C ARG A 3 -5.97 6.24 1.44
N ASN A 4 -6.75 6.75 0.50
CA ASN A 4 -7.46 8.00 0.60
C ASN A 4 -8.91 7.62 0.95
N PRO A 5 -9.44 7.99 2.12
CA PRO A 5 -10.67 7.41 2.66
C PRO A 5 -11.89 7.44 1.74
N THR A 6 -11.97 8.44 0.87
CA THR A 6 -13.15 8.64 0.04
C THR A 6 -12.95 8.23 -1.42
N HIS A 7 -11.70 7.96 -1.84
CA HIS A 7 -11.45 7.80 -3.28
C HIS A 7 -10.57 6.64 -3.69
N PHE A 8 -9.43 6.39 -3.01
CA PHE A 8 -8.43 5.45 -3.52
C PHE A 8 -7.91 4.51 -2.44
N ALA A 9 -7.53 3.30 -2.86
CA ALA A 9 -6.76 2.40 -2.02
C ALA A 9 -5.74 1.65 -2.89
N VAL A 10 -4.54 1.47 -2.36
CA VAL A 10 -3.46 0.74 -3.04
C VAL A 10 -2.89 -0.28 -2.05
N ALA A 11 -2.93 -1.54 -2.42
CA ALA A 11 -2.37 -2.62 -1.62
C ALA A 11 -0.96 -2.93 -2.13
N LEU A 12 0.00 -2.92 -1.21
CA LEU A 12 1.39 -3.16 -1.52
C LEU A 12 1.89 -4.43 -0.83
N GLY A 13 2.76 -5.16 -1.51
CA GLY A 13 3.46 -6.29 -0.94
C GLY A 13 4.95 -6.09 -1.11
N TYR A 14 5.73 -6.58 -0.14
CA TYR A 14 7.18 -6.48 -0.23
C TYR A 14 7.85 -7.76 0.23
N ASP A 15 8.59 -8.37 -0.68
CA ASP A 15 9.44 -9.51 -0.39
C ASP A 15 10.85 -9.12 -0.83
N PRO A 16 11.73 -8.76 0.12
CA PRO A 16 13.08 -8.29 -0.21
C PRO A 16 13.94 -9.35 -0.93
N GLU A 17 13.56 -10.62 -0.84
CA GLU A 17 14.29 -11.67 -1.56
C GLU A 17 13.93 -11.72 -3.04
N ARG A 18 12.77 -11.22 -3.41
CA ARG A 18 12.26 -11.27 -4.79
C ARG A 18 12.30 -9.93 -5.51
N ASN A 19 12.14 -8.84 -4.76
CA ASN A 19 11.96 -7.53 -5.36
C ASN A 19 12.87 -6.50 -4.69
N LYS A 20 13.34 -5.55 -5.47
CA LYS A 20 14.13 -4.43 -4.96
C LYS A 20 13.26 -3.37 -4.29
N ALA A 21 11.97 -3.36 -4.62
CA ALA A 21 11.02 -2.41 -4.09
C ALA A 21 9.66 -3.08 -3.91
N PRO A 22 8.77 -2.49 -3.10
CA PRO A 22 7.40 -3.02 -2.98
C PRO A 22 6.69 -3.09 -4.31
N VAL A 23 5.81 -4.09 -4.42
CA VAL A 23 5.02 -4.37 -5.63
C VAL A 23 3.57 -4.02 -5.36
N VAL A 24 2.89 -3.46 -6.35
CA VAL A 24 1.45 -3.16 -6.26
C VAL A 24 0.67 -4.45 -6.45
N LEU A 25 -0.03 -4.89 -5.43
CA LEU A 25 -0.86 -6.10 -5.49
C LEU A 25 -2.25 -5.80 -6.02
N ALA A 26 -2.79 -4.64 -5.66
CA ALA A 26 -4.11 -4.21 -6.10
C ALA A 26 -4.20 -2.70 -5.96
N LYS A 27 -5.03 -2.09 -6.76
CA LYS A 27 -5.38 -0.68 -6.59
C LYS A 27 -6.78 -0.46 -7.11
N GLY A 28 -7.48 0.52 -6.55
CA GLY A 28 -8.82 0.80 -7.00
C GLY A 28 -9.34 2.13 -6.47
N ALA A 29 -10.44 2.55 -7.07
CA ALA A 29 -11.13 3.78 -6.70
C ALA A 29 -12.54 3.44 -6.24
N ASP A 30 -13.12 4.33 -5.43
CA ASP A 30 -14.51 4.27 -4.99
C ASP A 30 -14.90 2.90 -4.39
N ARG A 31 -15.80 2.16 -5.04
CA ARG A 31 -16.25 0.84 -4.54
C ARG A 31 -15.12 -0.17 -4.47
N VAL A 32 -14.22 -0.17 -5.45
CA VAL A 32 -13.08 -1.07 -5.45
C VAL A 32 -12.14 -0.73 -4.29
N ALA A 33 -11.94 0.56 -4.02
CA ALA A 33 -11.15 0.99 -2.88
C ALA A 33 -11.74 0.48 -1.57
N LEU A 34 -13.05 0.59 -1.39
CA LEU A 34 -13.73 0.09 -0.19
C LEU A 34 -13.56 -1.42 -0.05
N LYS A 35 -13.64 -2.15 -1.15
CA LYS A 35 -13.47 -3.61 -1.15
C LYS A 35 -12.05 -4.01 -0.78
N ILE A 36 -11.06 -3.30 -1.28
CA ILE A 36 -9.66 -3.55 -0.93
C ILE A 36 -9.44 -3.36 0.57
N VAL A 37 -9.97 -2.29 1.14
CA VAL A 37 -9.86 -2.02 2.58
C VAL A 37 -10.58 -3.09 3.39
N GLU A 38 -11.79 -3.48 2.98
CA GLU A 38 -12.57 -4.53 3.64
C GLU A 38 -11.80 -5.85 3.70
N ILE A 39 -11.24 -6.28 2.57
CA ILE A 39 -10.44 -7.50 2.51
C ILE A 39 -9.19 -7.38 3.39
N GLY A 40 -8.53 -6.23 3.37
CA GLY A 40 -7.36 -5.99 4.21
C GLY A 40 -7.69 -6.09 5.69
N GLU A 41 -8.79 -5.50 6.12
CA GLU A 41 -9.22 -5.57 7.51
C GLU A 41 -9.53 -7.01 7.93
N ALA A 42 -10.17 -7.77 7.06
CA ALA A 42 -10.50 -9.18 7.33
C ALA A 42 -9.26 -10.07 7.44
N ASN A 43 -8.14 -9.65 6.89
CA ASN A 43 -6.89 -10.42 6.88
C ASN A 43 -5.79 -9.80 7.75
N ASP A 44 -6.13 -8.90 8.65
CA ASP A 44 -5.20 -8.25 9.58
C ASP A 44 -4.08 -7.49 8.86
N VAL A 45 -4.35 -6.96 7.69
CA VAL A 45 -3.40 -6.14 6.95
C VAL A 45 -3.43 -4.72 7.52
N TYR A 46 -2.26 -4.14 7.75
CA TYR A 46 -2.18 -2.75 8.22
C TYR A 46 -2.70 -1.79 7.16
N ILE A 47 -3.56 -0.88 7.57
CA ILE A 47 -4.16 0.11 6.68
C ILE A 47 -3.79 1.50 7.17
N MET A 48 -3.16 2.28 6.30
CA MET A 48 -2.72 3.63 6.62
C MET A 48 -3.47 4.63 5.76
N GLU A 49 -3.96 5.68 6.38
CA GLU A 49 -4.53 6.81 5.64
C GLU A 49 -3.40 7.78 5.28
N ASN A 50 -3.20 7.99 4.00
CA ASN A 50 -2.27 9.00 3.49
C ASN A 50 -2.77 9.42 2.12
N ARG A 51 -3.53 10.52 2.08
CA ARG A 51 -4.22 10.95 0.87
C ARG A 51 -3.29 11.23 -0.30
N PRO A 52 -2.23 12.04 -0.15
CA PRO A 52 -1.33 12.30 -1.28
C PRO A 52 -0.62 11.05 -1.78
N LEU A 53 -0.17 10.19 -0.86
CA LEU A 53 0.55 8.98 -1.25
C LEU A 53 -0.37 7.97 -1.95
N ALA A 54 -1.59 7.78 -1.45
CA ALA A 54 -2.55 6.89 -2.09
C ALA A 54 -2.88 7.34 -3.50
N ARG A 55 -3.12 8.63 -3.69
CA ARG A 55 -3.41 9.17 -5.01
C ARG A 55 -2.22 9.05 -5.95
N GLY A 56 -1.03 9.40 -5.48
CA GLY A 56 0.18 9.31 -6.30
C GLY A 56 0.45 7.89 -6.76
N LEU A 57 0.36 6.93 -5.84
CA LEU A 57 0.54 5.52 -6.17
C LEU A 57 -0.55 5.03 -7.13
N TYR A 58 -1.81 5.43 -6.88
CA TYR A 58 -2.91 5.03 -7.75
C TYR A 58 -2.67 5.48 -9.19
N ASP A 59 -2.21 6.72 -9.37
CA ASP A 59 -1.99 7.30 -10.70
C ASP A 59 -0.74 6.72 -11.39
N ALA A 60 0.34 6.48 -10.66
CA ALA A 60 1.65 6.19 -11.23
C ALA A 60 2.09 4.73 -11.16
N ALA A 61 1.57 3.96 -10.21
CA ALA A 61 2.03 2.59 -9.98
C ALA A 61 1.11 1.58 -10.66
N GLU A 62 1.71 0.58 -11.32
CA GLU A 62 0.96 -0.46 -12.05
C GLU A 62 0.85 -1.73 -11.22
N ILE A 63 -0.28 -2.44 -11.36
CA ILE A 63 -0.49 -3.73 -10.69
C ILE A 63 0.57 -4.73 -11.16
N ASP A 64 1.09 -5.51 -10.23
CA ASP A 64 2.14 -6.52 -10.41
C ASP A 64 3.53 -5.94 -10.72
N MET A 65 3.68 -4.62 -10.65
CA MET A 65 4.95 -3.96 -10.87
C MET A 65 5.46 -3.33 -9.59
N GLU A 66 6.78 -3.17 -9.50
CA GLU A 66 7.38 -2.42 -8.41
C GLU A 66 6.96 -0.97 -8.47
N ILE A 67 6.84 -0.32 -7.31
CA ILE A 67 6.48 1.10 -7.26
C ILE A 67 7.57 1.94 -7.92
N PRO A 68 7.21 3.08 -8.54
CA PRO A 68 8.21 4.01 -9.08
C PRO A 68 9.13 4.57 -7.98
N GLY A 69 10.37 4.88 -8.37
CA GLY A 69 11.40 5.35 -7.43
C GLY A 69 11.00 6.57 -6.63
N GLU A 70 10.19 7.44 -7.19
CA GLU A 70 9.72 8.66 -6.49
C GLU A 70 8.94 8.36 -5.21
N PHE A 71 8.42 7.14 -5.06
CA PHE A 71 7.68 6.73 -3.87
C PHE A 71 8.48 5.91 -2.88
N TYR A 72 9.73 5.58 -3.18
CA TYR A 72 10.54 4.69 -2.35
C TYR A 72 10.65 5.17 -0.91
N GLN A 73 10.98 6.42 -0.71
CA GLN A 73 11.23 6.94 0.62
C GLN A 73 9.96 6.94 1.48
N ALA A 74 8.85 7.39 0.90
CA ALA A 74 7.57 7.44 1.61
C ALA A 74 7.09 6.04 1.98
N VAL A 75 7.17 5.09 1.04
CA VAL A 75 6.72 3.71 1.29
C VAL A 75 7.67 2.99 2.25
N ALA A 76 8.97 3.25 2.17
CA ALA A 76 9.92 2.69 3.12
C ALA A 76 9.58 3.09 4.56
N GLY A 77 9.16 4.33 4.78
CA GLY A 77 8.71 4.78 6.10
C GLY A 77 7.49 4.00 6.59
N VAL A 78 6.54 3.74 5.71
CA VAL A 78 5.35 2.94 6.03
C VAL A 78 5.74 1.52 6.41
N LEU A 79 6.60 0.89 5.61
CA LEU A 79 7.05 -0.48 5.86
C LEU A 79 7.82 -0.60 7.18
N ALA A 80 8.67 0.38 7.49
CA ALA A 80 9.40 0.39 8.76
C ALA A 80 8.43 0.43 9.94
N PHE A 81 7.38 1.22 9.84
CA PHE A 81 6.35 1.30 10.88
C PHE A 81 5.60 -0.03 11.03
N VAL A 82 5.23 -0.66 9.94
CA VAL A 82 4.53 -1.96 9.96
C VAL A 82 5.41 -3.04 10.58
N TYR A 83 6.69 -3.08 10.24
CA TYR A 83 7.63 -4.02 10.84
C TYR A 83 7.73 -3.83 12.35
N LYS A 84 7.80 -2.59 12.79
CA LYS A 84 7.85 -2.29 14.22
C LYS A 84 6.60 -2.78 14.95
N LEU A 85 5.43 -2.57 14.38
CA LEU A 85 4.18 -3.06 14.96
C LEU A 85 4.17 -4.58 15.10
N LYS A 86 4.67 -5.30 14.11
CA LYS A 86 4.72 -6.77 14.14
C LYS A 86 5.69 -7.29 15.19
N LYS A 87 6.79 -6.58 15.43
CA LYS A 87 7.78 -6.99 16.42
C LYS A 87 7.32 -6.79 17.85
N GLU A 88 6.41 -5.87 18.09
CA GLU A 88 5.91 -5.57 19.43
C GLU A 88 4.84 -6.55 19.92
N LYS A 89 4.50 -7.51 19.11
CA LYS A 89 3.59 -8.61 19.52
C LYS A 89 4.41 -9.76 20.16
#